data_f21a1778999af7c9cb3f95df6dcdcb0a
#
_entry.id   f21a1778999af7c9cb3f95df6dcdcb0a
#
_cell.length_a   1.000
_cell.length_b   1.000
_cell.length_c   1.000
_cell.angle_alpha   90.00
_cell.angle_beta   90.00
_cell.angle_gamma   90.00
#
_symmetry.space_group_name_H-M   'P 1'
#
loop_
_entity.id
_entity.type
_entity.pdbx_description
1 polymer ?
#
loop_
_entity_poly.entity_id
_entity_poly.type
_entity_poly.pdbx_seq_one_letter_code
_entity_poly.pdbx_strand_id
1 'polypeptide(L)'
;MSKKIFYKINCANLGDVLCSTPVIRKLSKLYDAKLNIINDTPEVLQNNPYINKIISSSEFNVNNVSGDYEFLESFVLPGKQNQFGIERKFNTFDIRQIHAMDLGFSLMPEEMHCEFFSSPYKNDFNIKSPYIVLHTAKNWPNRTWAKENWQKIINYLKKRNVFTILIGKKTIEQESHVINKDFYDFENIYGLNLIDKTNMSQCWNIINNSKLFISFDTGPLHLAGTTDVNIL
;
A
#
# COMPACT_ATOMS: atom_id res chain seq x y z
N MET A 1 -30.24 16.93 -4.34
CA MET A 1 -29.28 15.82 -4.60
C MET A 1 -28.04 16.09 -3.77
N SER A 2 -27.42 15.10 -3.15
CA SER A 2 -26.18 15.29 -2.41
C SER A 2 -25.03 15.61 -3.39
N LYS A 3 -24.13 16.51 -2.98
CA LYS A 3 -22.94 16.90 -3.72
C LYS A 3 -22.03 15.67 -3.94
N LYS A 4 -21.55 15.46 -5.16
CA LYS A 4 -20.60 14.38 -5.48
C LYS A 4 -19.17 14.83 -5.15
N ILE A 5 -18.43 14.04 -4.42
CA ILE A 5 -17.04 14.36 -4.10
C ILE A 5 -16.13 13.43 -4.91
N PHE A 6 -15.23 14.02 -5.71
CA PHE A 6 -14.18 13.34 -6.45
C PHE A 6 -12.83 13.67 -5.83
N TYR A 7 -12.07 12.65 -5.50
CA TYR A 7 -10.71 12.81 -4.97
C TYR A 7 -9.71 12.05 -5.84
N LYS A 8 -8.83 12.78 -6.51
CA LYS A 8 -7.76 12.24 -7.34
C LYS A 8 -6.48 12.12 -6.53
N ILE A 9 -5.94 10.90 -6.49
CA ILE A 9 -4.70 10.56 -5.80
C ILE A 9 -3.62 10.37 -6.86
N ASN A 10 -2.74 11.36 -7.03
CA ASN A 10 -1.69 11.35 -8.05
C ASN A 10 -0.44 10.58 -7.57
N CYS A 11 -0.61 9.31 -7.31
CA CYS A 11 0.46 8.35 -7.08
C CYS A 11 -0.03 6.95 -7.47
N ALA A 12 0.90 6.08 -7.87
CA ALA A 12 0.61 4.72 -8.28
C ALA A 12 1.32 3.67 -7.40
N ASN A 13 2.24 4.10 -6.51
CA ASN A 13 2.91 3.18 -5.60
C ASN A 13 1.97 2.75 -4.49
N LEU A 14 1.93 1.45 -4.22
CA LEU A 14 1.06 0.84 -3.21
C LEU A 14 1.14 1.56 -1.84
N GLY A 15 2.36 1.83 -1.36
CA GLY A 15 2.56 2.50 -0.07
C GLY A 15 1.98 3.91 -0.04
N ASP A 16 2.21 4.69 -1.10
CA ASP A 16 1.74 6.08 -1.20
C ASP A 16 0.21 6.13 -1.26
N VAL A 17 -0.42 5.21 -2.03
CA VAL A 17 -1.89 5.11 -2.10
C VAL A 17 -2.46 4.69 -0.74
N LEU A 18 -1.83 3.77 -0.03
CA LEU A 18 -2.25 3.37 1.32
C LEU A 18 -2.19 4.55 2.29
N CYS A 19 -1.18 5.40 2.17
CA CYS A 19 -1.02 6.61 2.97
C CYS A 19 -2.12 7.68 2.72
N SER A 20 -2.91 7.55 1.66
CA SER A 20 -4.09 8.42 1.44
C SER A 20 -5.33 8.00 2.22
N THR A 21 -5.39 6.78 2.77
CA THR A 21 -6.60 6.23 3.41
C THR A 21 -7.07 7.01 4.64
N PRO A 22 -6.21 7.58 5.50
CA PRO A 22 -6.66 8.49 6.57
C PRO A 22 -7.38 9.73 6.03
N VAL A 23 -6.92 10.27 4.90
CA VAL A 23 -7.52 11.43 4.24
C VAL A 23 -8.88 11.05 3.65
N ILE A 24 -8.99 9.89 2.98
CA ILE A 24 -10.26 9.37 2.46
C ILE A 24 -11.28 9.26 3.59
N ARG A 25 -10.90 8.66 4.72
CA ARG A 25 -11.77 8.55 5.90
C ARG A 25 -12.20 9.92 6.43
N LYS A 26 -11.27 10.87 6.55
CA LYS A 26 -11.56 12.23 7.06
C LYS A 26 -12.47 13.01 6.12
N LEU A 27 -12.21 12.98 4.80
CA LEU A 27 -13.07 13.62 3.80
C LEU A 27 -14.48 13.04 3.81
N SER A 28 -14.60 11.70 3.85
CA SER A 28 -15.92 11.05 3.91
C SER A 28 -16.75 11.52 5.11
N LYS A 29 -16.11 11.69 6.27
CA LYS A 29 -16.76 12.24 7.48
C LYS A 29 -17.10 13.72 7.33
N LEU A 30 -16.20 14.51 6.75
CA LEU A 30 -16.37 15.96 6.57
C LEU A 30 -17.54 16.29 5.65
N TYR A 31 -17.68 15.52 4.57
CA TYR A 31 -18.75 15.72 3.58
C TYR A 31 -20.00 14.88 3.85
N ASP A 32 -20.01 14.06 4.89
CA ASP A 32 -21.06 13.07 5.16
C ASP A 32 -21.46 12.27 3.90
N ALA A 33 -20.43 11.84 3.15
CA ALA A 33 -20.58 11.19 1.85
C ALA A 33 -19.46 10.20 1.56
N LYS A 34 -19.78 9.18 0.75
CA LYS A 34 -18.77 8.32 0.16
C LYS A 34 -18.11 9.01 -1.03
N LEU A 35 -16.80 8.85 -1.16
CA LEU A 35 -15.99 9.51 -2.18
C LEU A 35 -15.94 8.72 -3.49
N ASN A 36 -15.83 9.41 -4.61
CA ASN A 36 -15.42 8.82 -5.88
C ASN A 36 -13.90 9.04 -6.01
N ILE A 37 -13.13 7.97 -5.98
CA ILE A 37 -11.66 8.03 -6.03
C ILE A 37 -11.20 7.85 -7.46
N ILE A 38 -10.23 8.68 -7.88
CA ILE A 38 -9.55 8.56 -9.18
C ILE A 38 -8.12 8.11 -8.89
N ASN A 39 -7.82 6.86 -9.25
CA ASN A 39 -6.49 6.26 -9.05
C ASN A 39 -6.36 4.96 -9.84
N ASP A 40 -5.14 4.62 -10.26
CA ASP A 40 -4.81 3.46 -11.10
C ASP A 40 -4.28 2.24 -10.30
N THR A 41 -4.40 2.26 -8.96
CA THR A 41 -4.06 1.14 -8.07
C THR A 41 -5.30 0.71 -7.24
N PRO A 42 -6.38 0.26 -7.91
CA PRO A 42 -7.67 0.01 -7.26
C PRO A 42 -7.62 -1.07 -6.19
N GLU A 43 -6.71 -2.04 -6.30
CA GLU A 43 -6.59 -3.16 -5.37
C GLU A 43 -6.25 -2.74 -3.93
N VAL A 44 -5.64 -1.58 -3.75
CA VAL A 44 -5.33 -1.00 -2.42
C VAL A 44 -6.57 -0.42 -1.75
N LEU A 45 -7.51 0.07 -2.54
CA LEU A 45 -8.67 0.84 -2.10
C LEU A 45 -9.98 0.05 -2.14
N GLN A 46 -9.95 -1.19 -2.66
CA GLN A 46 -11.13 -2.05 -2.71
C GLN A 46 -11.71 -2.29 -1.32
N ASN A 47 -13.04 -2.51 -1.27
CA ASN A 47 -13.81 -2.76 -0.05
C ASN A 47 -13.77 -1.63 1.00
N ASN A 48 -13.17 -0.48 0.70
CA ASN A 48 -13.11 0.65 1.62
C ASN A 48 -14.52 1.24 1.81
N PRO A 49 -15.08 1.28 3.04
CA PRO A 49 -16.45 1.70 3.29
C PRO A 49 -16.70 3.18 2.99
N TYR A 50 -15.65 3.99 2.92
CA TYR A 50 -15.72 5.44 2.64
C TYR A 50 -15.72 5.73 1.13
N ILE A 51 -15.55 4.72 0.28
CA ILE A 51 -15.49 4.86 -1.17
C ILE A 51 -16.78 4.38 -1.81
N ASN A 52 -17.32 5.21 -2.72
CA ASN A 52 -18.45 4.87 -3.57
C ASN A 52 -17.99 4.15 -4.84
N LYS A 53 -17.00 4.70 -5.53
CA LYS A 53 -16.46 4.18 -6.80
C LYS A 53 -14.97 4.51 -6.91
N ILE A 54 -14.20 3.60 -7.52
CA ILE A 54 -12.83 3.82 -7.97
C ILE A 54 -12.86 3.92 -9.50
N ILE A 55 -12.22 4.95 -10.04
CA ILE A 55 -12.22 5.28 -11.47
C ILE A 55 -10.76 5.36 -11.91
N SER A 56 -10.40 4.74 -13.02
CA SER A 56 -9.05 4.89 -13.61
C SER A 56 -8.83 6.34 -14.07
N SER A 57 -7.61 6.82 -13.95
CA SER A 57 -7.22 8.15 -14.40
C SER A 57 -7.48 8.34 -15.91
N SER A 58 -7.35 7.29 -16.70
CA SER A 58 -7.61 7.30 -18.15
C SER A 58 -9.10 7.37 -18.50
N GLU A 59 -9.98 6.87 -17.62
CA GLU A 59 -11.43 6.86 -17.84
C GLU A 59 -12.13 8.13 -17.30
N PHE A 60 -11.46 8.85 -16.40
CA PHE A 60 -12.05 10.02 -15.78
C PHE A 60 -11.99 11.25 -16.69
N ASN A 61 -13.15 11.82 -16.96
CA ASN A 61 -13.27 13.12 -17.66
C ASN A 61 -14.21 14.02 -16.87
N VAL A 62 -13.70 15.12 -16.34
CA VAL A 62 -14.46 16.09 -15.55
C VAL A 62 -15.65 16.68 -16.33
N ASN A 63 -15.54 16.81 -17.65
CA ASN A 63 -16.61 17.35 -18.51
C ASN A 63 -17.83 16.41 -18.60
N ASN A 64 -17.66 15.13 -18.22
CA ASN A 64 -18.74 14.16 -18.19
C ASN A 64 -19.44 14.09 -16.81
N VAL A 65 -18.99 14.88 -15.84
CA VAL A 65 -19.59 14.92 -14.51
C VAL A 65 -20.81 15.84 -14.52
N SER A 66 -21.99 15.25 -14.25
CA SER A 66 -23.26 15.99 -14.17
C SER A 66 -23.66 16.26 -12.72
N GLY A 67 -24.32 17.39 -12.50
CA GLY A 67 -24.83 17.81 -11.19
C GLY A 67 -23.78 18.54 -10.34
N ASP A 68 -24.10 18.81 -9.07
CA ASP A 68 -23.19 19.47 -8.15
C ASP A 68 -22.08 18.52 -7.71
N TYR A 69 -20.83 18.96 -7.86
CA TYR A 69 -19.67 18.17 -7.46
C TYR A 69 -18.54 19.04 -6.90
N GLU A 70 -17.63 18.40 -6.17
CA GLU A 70 -16.35 18.95 -5.77
C GLU A 70 -15.23 18.06 -6.27
N PHE A 71 -14.16 18.66 -6.77
CA PHE A 71 -12.97 17.97 -7.25
C PHE A 71 -11.78 18.33 -6.36
N LEU A 72 -11.16 17.31 -5.77
CA LEU A 72 -10.02 17.41 -4.89
C LEU A 72 -8.85 16.62 -5.48
N GLU A 73 -7.62 17.08 -5.25
CA GLU A 73 -6.44 16.46 -5.82
C GLU A 73 -5.24 16.55 -4.88
N SER A 74 -4.49 15.46 -4.73
CA SER A 74 -3.24 15.45 -3.97
C SER A 74 -2.08 14.84 -4.75
N PHE A 75 -0.86 15.32 -4.46
CA PHE A 75 0.38 14.91 -5.11
C PHE A 75 1.43 14.56 -4.05
N VAL A 76 1.95 13.35 -4.09
CA VAL A 76 3.01 12.92 -3.15
C VAL A 76 4.38 13.45 -3.56
N LEU A 77 4.65 13.55 -4.86
CA LEU A 77 5.96 13.92 -5.38
C LEU A 77 6.24 15.43 -5.23
N PRO A 78 7.48 15.82 -4.85
CA PRO A 78 7.93 17.20 -4.90
C PRO A 78 7.89 17.79 -6.32
N GLY A 79 7.84 19.11 -6.45
CA GLY A 79 7.82 19.80 -7.74
C GLY A 79 6.45 19.83 -8.42
N LYS A 80 5.41 19.31 -7.79
CA LYS A 80 4.02 19.46 -8.23
C LYS A 80 3.34 20.53 -7.37
N GLN A 81 2.56 21.38 -8.03
CA GLN A 81 1.70 22.34 -7.34
C GLN A 81 0.44 21.63 -6.86
N ASN A 82 0.03 21.90 -5.62
CA ASN A 82 -1.26 21.48 -5.11
C ASN A 82 -2.40 22.34 -5.69
N GLN A 83 -3.65 22.03 -5.35
CA GLN A 83 -4.82 22.79 -5.79
C GLN A 83 -4.83 24.28 -5.38
N PHE A 84 -3.98 24.66 -4.42
CA PHE A 84 -3.79 26.06 -3.99
C PHE A 84 -2.59 26.73 -4.66
N GLY A 85 -1.94 26.09 -5.65
CA GLY A 85 -0.77 26.60 -6.34
C GLY A 85 0.52 26.55 -5.53
N ILE A 86 0.55 25.83 -4.41
CA ILE A 86 1.72 25.71 -3.54
C ILE A 86 2.59 24.55 -4.03
N GLU A 87 3.82 24.86 -4.43
CA GLU A 87 4.83 23.89 -4.82
C GLU A 87 5.65 23.44 -3.60
N ARG A 88 5.81 22.13 -3.41
CA ARG A 88 6.73 21.56 -2.42
C ARG A 88 8.06 21.24 -3.06
N LYS A 89 9.13 21.82 -2.52
CA LYS A 89 10.51 21.55 -2.99
C LYS A 89 11.06 20.23 -2.46
N PHE A 90 10.62 19.80 -1.25
CA PHE A 90 11.09 18.59 -0.57
C PHE A 90 9.96 17.89 0.17
N ASN A 91 10.03 16.57 0.25
CA ASN A 91 9.15 15.78 1.11
C ASN A 91 9.74 15.73 2.53
N THR A 92 9.44 16.73 3.34
CA THR A 92 9.87 16.82 4.75
C THR A 92 8.81 16.33 5.73
N PHE A 93 7.61 16.05 5.25
CA PHE A 93 6.47 15.61 6.04
C PHE A 93 6.15 14.14 5.77
N ASP A 94 5.46 13.52 6.71
CA ASP A 94 4.83 12.22 6.51
C ASP A 94 3.89 12.24 5.30
N ILE A 95 3.91 11.21 4.47
CA ILE A 95 3.11 11.14 3.23
C ILE A 95 1.61 11.32 3.51
N ARG A 96 1.11 10.81 4.64
CA ARG A 96 -0.28 10.99 5.07
C ARG A 96 -0.63 12.46 5.29
N GLN A 97 0.28 13.21 5.92
CA GLN A 97 0.14 14.66 6.08
C GLN A 97 0.24 15.39 4.74
N ILE A 98 1.09 14.93 3.84
CA ILE A 98 1.22 15.52 2.50
C ILE A 98 -0.13 15.46 1.76
N HIS A 99 -0.78 14.30 1.76
CA HIS A 99 -2.11 14.18 1.15
C HIS A 99 -3.13 15.15 1.79
N ALA A 100 -3.11 15.32 3.10
CA ALA A 100 -4.01 16.22 3.81
C ALA A 100 -3.71 17.70 3.53
N MET A 101 -2.43 18.07 3.55
CA MET A 101 -1.99 19.46 3.30
C MET A 101 -2.30 19.93 1.89
N ASP A 102 -2.23 19.05 0.89
CA ASP A 102 -2.63 19.35 -0.48
C ASP A 102 -4.12 19.71 -0.58
N LEU A 103 -4.91 19.27 0.37
CA LEU A 103 -6.34 19.54 0.45
C LEU A 103 -6.70 20.66 1.46
N GLY A 104 -5.69 21.33 2.02
CA GLY A 104 -5.87 22.48 2.89
C GLY A 104 -6.16 22.18 4.36
N PHE A 105 -5.90 20.95 4.83
CA PHE A 105 -6.05 20.58 6.24
C PHE A 105 -4.88 19.72 6.75
N SER A 106 -4.90 19.39 8.04
CA SER A 106 -3.94 18.47 8.67
C SER A 106 -4.64 17.30 9.31
N LEU A 107 -3.94 16.18 9.42
CA LEU A 107 -4.37 15.03 10.23
C LEU A 107 -3.84 15.19 11.66
N MET A 108 -4.67 14.92 12.65
CA MET A 108 -4.21 14.75 14.03
C MET A 108 -3.50 13.39 14.17
N PRO A 109 -2.59 13.20 15.13
CA PRO A 109 -1.86 11.95 15.31
C PRO A 109 -2.76 10.70 15.35
N GLU A 110 -3.89 10.77 16.02
CA GLU A 110 -4.89 9.70 16.11
C GLU A 110 -5.64 9.41 14.80
N GLU A 111 -5.62 10.36 13.87
CA GLU A 111 -6.24 10.22 12.55
C GLU A 111 -5.30 9.58 11.52
N MET A 112 -4.00 9.48 11.80
CA MET A 112 -2.97 9.08 10.83
C MET A 112 -2.92 7.56 10.56
N HIS A 113 -3.74 6.76 11.21
CA HIS A 113 -3.76 5.31 10.97
C HIS A 113 -4.24 5.00 9.55
N CYS A 114 -3.41 4.28 8.80
CA CYS A 114 -3.76 3.75 7.49
C CYS A 114 -4.65 2.51 7.62
N GLU A 115 -5.52 2.29 6.64
CA GLU A 115 -6.49 1.19 6.65
C GLU A 115 -6.43 0.41 5.33
N PHE A 116 -6.54 -0.91 5.45
CA PHE A 116 -6.75 -1.80 4.31
C PHE A 116 -7.93 -2.73 4.61
N PHE A 117 -8.85 -2.84 3.68
CA PHE A 117 -10.07 -3.63 3.83
C PHE A 117 -9.97 -4.90 2.97
N SER A 118 -9.43 -5.96 3.55
CA SER A 118 -9.25 -7.23 2.84
C SER A 118 -10.59 -7.90 2.53
N SER A 119 -10.62 -8.70 1.48
CA SER A 119 -11.68 -9.68 1.28
C SER A 119 -11.58 -10.78 2.35
N PRO A 120 -12.69 -11.51 2.64
CA PRO A 120 -12.68 -12.60 3.61
C PRO A 120 -11.55 -13.59 3.33
N TYR A 121 -10.82 -13.96 4.38
CA TYR A 121 -9.68 -14.87 4.28
C TYR A 121 -10.13 -16.30 3.98
N LYS A 122 -9.47 -16.87 2.98
CA LYS A 122 -9.49 -18.32 2.72
C LYS A 122 -8.06 -18.82 2.78
N ASN A 123 -7.82 -19.92 3.50
CA ASN A 123 -6.48 -20.53 3.57
C ASN A 123 -6.20 -21.39 2.32
N ASP A 124 -6.17 -20.74 1.16
CA ASP A 124 -5.99 -21.39 -0.15
C ASP A 124 -4.62 -22.08 -0.29
N PHE A 125 -3.67 -21.75 0.57
CA PHE A 125 -2.29 -22.28 0.52
C PHE A 125 -1.99 -23.32 1.59
N ASN A 126 -2.98 -23.75 2.36
CA ASN A 126 -2.81 -24.72 3.48
C ASN A 126 -1.67 -24.31 4.44
N ILE A 127 -1.63 -23.03 4.78
CA ILE A 127 -0.59 -22.46 5.64
C ILE A 127 -0.70 -23.05 7.05
N LYS A 128 0.44 -23.55 7.56
CA LYS A 128 0.58 -24.04 8.92
C LYS A 128 0.95 -22.91 9.87
N SER A 129 0.22 -22.76 10.95
CA SER A 129 0.51 -21.76 12.00
C SER A 129 1.24 -22.46 13.19
N PRO A 130 2.15 -21.76 13.91
CA PRO A 130 2.59 -20.37 13.68
C PRO A 130 3.63 -20.25 12.55
N TYR A 131 3.73 -19.08 11.93
CA TYR A 131 4.68 -18.79 10.85
C TYR A 131 5.19 -17.34 10.87
N ILE A 132 6.29 -17.12 10.15
CA ILE A 132 6.90 -15.81 9.91
C ILE A 132 6.81 -15.49 8.40
N VAL A 133 6.60 -14.23 8.09
CA VAL A 133 6.56 -13.75 6.69
C VAL A 133 7.80 -12.92 6.38
N LEU A 134 8.43 -13.19 5.25
CA LEU A 134 9.57 -12.44 4.74
C LEU A 134 9.23 -11.82 3.38
N HIS A 135 9.58 -10.55 3.21
CA HIS A 135 9.56 -9.87 1.92
C HIS A 135 11.00 -9.49 1.53
N THR A 136 11.59 -10.27 0.65
CA THR A 136 13.03 -10.26 0.33
C THR A 136 13.33 -9.62 -1.03
N ALA A 137 12.48 -8.71 -1.50
CA ALA A 137 12.64 -8.08 -2.80
C ALA A 137 13.96 -7.30 -2.90
N LYS A 138 14.60 -7.41 -4.06
CA LYS A 138 15.61 -6.46 -4.50
C LYS A 138 14.90 -5.21 -5.02
N ASN A 139 15.21 -4.07 -4.42
CA ASN A 139 14.63 -2.79 -4.79
C ASN A 139 15.76 -1.78 -5.02
N TRP A 140 15.66 -0.56 -4.52
CA TRP A 140 16.74 0.40 -4.55
C TRP A 140 18.00 -0.15 -3.86
N PRO A 141 19.22 0.19 -4.32
CA PRO A 141 20.45 -0.31 -3.71
C PRO A 141 20.52 -0.11 -2.17
N ASN A 142 20.04 1.04 -1.69
CA ASN A 142 19.97 1.37 -0.26
C ASN A 142 18.83 0.67 0.49
N ARG A 143 17.94 -0.06 -0.20
CA ARG A 143 16.83 -0.84 0.36
C ARG A 143 16.92 -2.32 -0.03
N THR A 144 18.13 -2.77 -0.39
CA THR A 144 18.37 -4.16 -0.80
C THR A 144 19.40 -4.78 0.14
N TRP A 145 19.01 -5.87 0.79
CA TRP A 145 19.92 -6.64 1.64
C TRP A 145 20.51 -7.81 0.86
N ALA A 146 21.79 -8.14 1.12
CA ALA A 146 22.48 -9.19 0.40
C ALA A 146 21.80 -10.56 0.61
N LYS A 147 21.81 -11.39 -0.45
CA LYS A 147 21.23 -12.74 -0.44
C LYS A 147 21.71 -13.57 0.73
N GLU A 148 23.03 -13.51 1.01
CA GLU A 148 23.68 -14.27 2.05
C GLU A 148 23.13 -13.99 3.45
N ASN A 149 22.75 -12.75 3.69
CA ASN A 149 22.17 -12.36 4.97
C ASN A 149 20.73 -12.88 5.11
N TRP A 150 19.91 -12.78 4.06
CA TRP A 150 18.59 -13.40 4.03
C TRP A 150 18.67 -14.92 4.21
N GLN A 151 19.65 -15.56 3.53
CA GLN A 151 19.86 -17.01 3.65
C GLN A 151 20.24 -17.43 5.08
N LYS A 152 21.04 -16.59 5.79
CA LYS A 152 21.35 -16.83 7.22
C LYS A 152 20.07 -16.81 8.08
N ILE A 153 19.17 -15.84 7.85
CA ILE A 153 17.89 -15.80 8.57
C ILE A 153 17.05 -17.04 8.25
N ILE A 154 16.90 -17.41 6.98
CA ILE A 154 16.14 -18.57 6.56
C ILE A 154 16.69 -19.85 7.20
N ASN A 155 18.01 -20.03 7.19
CA ASN A 155 18.66 -21.16 7.82
C ASN A 155 18.47 -21.19 9.35
N TYR A 156 18.50 -20.02 10.00
CA TYR A 156 18.25 -19.88 11.42
C TYR A 156 16.82 -20.28 11.79
N LEU A 157 15.83 -19.82 11.01
CA LEU A 157 14.42 -20.14 11.21
C LEU A 157 14.16 -21.63 10.97
N LYS A 158 14.74 -22.21 9.91
CA LYS A 158 14.66 -23.63 9.61
C LYS A 158 15.20 -24.50 10.76
N LYS A 159 16.37 -24.17 11.31
CA LYS A 159 16.97 -24.90 12.45
C LYS A 159 16.07 -24.93 13.68
N ARG A 160 15.13 -24.00 13.80
CA ARG A 160 14.15 -23.87 14.89
C ARG A 160 12.77 -24.40 14.53
N ASN A 161 12.64 -25.04 13.36
CA ASN A 161 11.36 -25.50 12.83
C ASN A 161 10.31 -24.39 12.73
N VAL A 162 10.72 -23.13 12.45
CA VAL A 162 9.83 -22.01 12.25
C VAL A 162 9.38 -21.98 10.79
N PHE A 163 8.08 -22.16 10.57
CA PHE A 163 7.50 -22.15 9.24
C PHE A 163 7.62 -20.71 8.64
N THR A 164 8.17 -20.61 7.42
CA THR A 164 8.51 -19.33 6.80
C THR A 164 7.79 -19.18 5.48
N ILE A 165 7.20 -18.01 5.24
CA ILE A 165 6.49 -17.70 4.00
C ILE A 165 7.20 -16.54 3.32
N LEU A 166 7.56 -16.71 2.05
CA LEU A 166 8.03 -15.63 1.20
C LEU A 166 6.86 -15.05 0.43
N ILE A 167 6.74 -13.73 0.43
CA ILE A 167 5.73 -13.00 -0.34
C ILE A 167 6.37 -11.93 -1.22
N GLY A 168 5.63 -11.47 -2.21
CA GLY A 168 6.00 -10.37 -3.09
C GLY A 168 5.46 -10.55 -4.49
N LYS A 169 5.68 -9.53 -5.32
CA LYS A 169 5.34 -9.55 -6.75
C LYS A 169 6.52 -9.02 -7.54
N LYS A 170 6.99 -9.80 -8.51
CA LYS A 170 7.98 -9.36 -9.49
C LYS A 170 7.34 -8.32 -10.39
N THR A 171 8.09 -7.28 -10.73
CA THR A 171 7.62 -6.29 -11.71
C THR A 171 8.24 -6.65 -13.05
N ILE A 172 7.42 -6.95 -14.05
CA ILE A 172 7.84 -7.41 -15.37
C ILE A 172 7.99 -6.23 -16.35
N GLU A 173 7.33 -5.11 -16.11
CA GLU A 173 7.30 -3.97 -17.02
C GLU A 173 8.26 -2.86 -16.58
N GLN A 174 9.05 -2.38 -17.54
CA GLN A 174 9.91 -1.21 -17.40
C GLN A 174 9.09 0.05 -17.64
N GLU A 175 8.45 0.57 -16.61
CA GLU A 175 8.20 2.00 -16.60
C GLU A 175 9.51 2.73 -16.28
N SER A 176 9.77 3.84 -16.95
CA SER A 176 11.07 4.54 -17.03
C SER A 176 11.70 4.96 -15.68
N HIS A 177 11.07 4.68 -14.55
CA HIS A 177 11.51 4.99 -13.20
C HIS A 177 11.33 3.84 -12.21
N VAL A 178 10.86 2.67 -12.64
CA VAL A 178 10.68 1.51 -11.76
C VAL A 178 11.90 0.63 -11.85
N ILE A 179 12.66 0.55 -10.77
CA ILE A 179 13.71 -0.46 -10.62
C ILE A 179 13.02 -1.83 -10.62
N ASN A 180 13.47 -2.73 -11.48
CA ASN A 180 12.97 -4.10 -11.56
C ASN A 180 12.96 -4.73 -10.16
N LYS A 181 11.78 -4.92 -9.60
CA LYS A 181 11.63 -5.70 -8.38
C LYS A 181 11.87 -7.15 -8.74
N ASP A 182 12.99 -7.67 -8.30
CA ASP A 182 13.34 -9.06 -8.43
C ASP A 182 13.50 -9.68 -7.05
N PHE A 183 13.61 -10.98 -6.98
CA PHE A 183 13.75 -11.73 -5.75
C PHE A 183 14.92 -12.69 -5.85
N TYR A 184 15.51 -13.01 -4.70
CA TYR A 184 16.51 -14.03 -4.61
C TYR A 184 15.86 -15.42 -4.59
N ASP A 185 16.49 -16.38 -5.26
CA ASP A 185 16.20 -17.79 -5.04
C ASP A 185 16.92 -18.26 -3.78
N PHE A 186 16.15 -18.80 -2.84
CA PHE A 186 16.67 -19.32 -1.58
C PHE A 186 16.59 -20.82 -1.50
N GLU A 187 17.63 -21.40 -0.93
CA GLU A 187 17.68 -22.83 -0.68
C GLU A 187 17.12 -23.18 0.69
N ASN A 188 16.62 -24.42 0.81
CA ASN A 188 16.29 -25.00 2.11
C ASN A 188 15.25 -24.24 2.95
N ILE A 189 14.26 -23.62 2.34
CA ILE A 189 13.16 -22.97 3.07
C ILE A 189 12.30 -24.06 3.73
N TYR A 190 12.09 -23.93 5.04
CA TYR A 190 11.04 -24.69 5.74
C TYR A 190 9.74 -23.87 5.68
N GLY A 191 8.98 -24.01 4.60
CA GLY A 191 7.79 -23.18 4.40
C GLY A 191 7.32 -23.08 2.95
N LEU A 192 6.77 -21.94 2.58
CA LEU A 192 6.17 -21.67 1.28
C LEU A 192 6.81 -20.49 0.57
N ASN A 193 7.02 -20.64 -0.72
CA ASN A 193 7.33 -19.51 -1.60
C ASN A 193 6.06 -19.11 -2.34
N LEU A 194 5.47 -17.98 -1.93
CA LEU A 194 4.25 -17.39 -2.48
C LEU A 194 4.51 -16.12 -3.30
N ILE A 195 5.76 -15.86 -3.69
CA ILE A 195 6.10 -14.77 -4.62
C ILE A 195 5.32 -15.00 -5.93
N ASP A 196 4.66 -13.96 -6.43
CA ASP A 196 3.77 -13.94 -7.60
C ASP A 196 2.51 -14.82 -7.49
N LYS A 197 2.19 -15.35 -6.31
CA LYS A 197 1.07 -16.28 -6.12
C LYS A 197 -0.08 -15.73 -5.28
N THR A 198 0.04 -14.51 -4.78
CA THR A 198 -0.97 -13.88 -3.91
C THR A 198 -1.52 -12.61 -4.54
N ASN A 199 -2.82 -12.40 -4.39
CA ASN A 199 -3.40 -11.07 -4.56
C ASN A 199 -3.22 -10.23 -3.29
N MET A 200 -3.63 -8.95 -3.33
CA MET A 200 -3.43 -8.01 -2.23
C MET A 200 -4.13 -8.45 -0.93
N SER A 201 -5.38 -8.90 -1.02
CA SER A 201 -6.12 -9.38 0.16
C SER A 201 -5.51 -10.65 0.76
N GLN A 202 -5.05 -11.58 -0.08
CA GLN A 202 -4.33 -12.77 0.39
C GLN A 202 -3.01 -12.39 1.06
N CYS A 203 -2.25 -11.46 0.47
CA CYS A 203 -1.01 -10.94 1.02
C CYS A 203 -1.24 -10.33 2.41
N TRP A 204 -2.23 -9.44 2.52
CA TRP A 204 -2.60 -8.81 3.80
C TRP A 204 -2.99 -9.86 4.86
N ASN A 205 -3.84 -10.81 4.50
CA ASN A 205 -4.26 -11.87 5.42
C ASN A 205 -3.11 -12.75 5.88
N ILE A 206 -2.16 -13.08 5.00
CA ILE A 206 -0.96 -13.84 5.35
C ILE A 206 -0.09 -13.04 6.31
N ILE A 207 0.10 -11.75 6.09
CA ILE A 207 0.85 -10.87 7.00
C ILE A 207 0.13 -10.78 8.35
N ASN A 208 -1.16 -10.44 8.35
CA ASN A 208 -1.96 -10.22 9.56
C ASN A 208 -2.03 -11.43 10.50
N ASN A 209 -2.01 -12.64 9.95
CA ASN A 209 -2.06 -13.88 10.74
C ASN A 209 -0.66 -14.43 11.07
N SER A 210 0.41 -13.75 10.70
CA SER A 210 1.77 -14.16 11.03
C SER A 210 2.20 -13.74 12.44
N LYS A 211 3.28 -14.31 12.96
CA LYS A 211 3.88 -13.91 14.24
C LYS A 211 4.86 -12.75 14.10
N LEU A 212 5.43 -12.62 12.90
CA LEU A 212 6.42 -11.58 12.59
C LEU A 212 6.45 -11.38 11.08
N PHE A 213 6.53 -10.12 10.67
CA PHE A 213 6.81 -9.72 9.29
C PHE A 213 8.17 -9.04 9.22
N ILE A 214 9.05 -9.50 8.32
CA ILE A 214 10.39 -8.93 8.11
C ILE A 214 10.48 -8.41 6.69
N SER A 215 10.80 -7.12 6.55
CA SER A 215 10.87 -6.44 5.25
C SER A 215 11.77 -5.22 5.29
N PHE A 216 12.08 -4.68 4.12
CA PHE A 216 12.56 -3.31 3.95
C PHE A 216 11.39 -2.36 3.71
N ASP A 217 11.70 -1.06 3.64
CA ASP A 217 10.77 0.00 3.23
C ASP A 217 10.26 -0.22 1.79
N THR A 218 9.12 -0.89 1.69
CA THR A 218 8.47 -1.32 0.46
C THR A 218 6.95 -1.33 0.63
N GLY A 219 6.19 -1.47 -0.46
CA GLY A 219 4.73 -1.54 -0.41
C GLY A 219 4.17 -2.54 0.62
N PRO A 220 4.64 -3.79 0.70
CA PRO A 220 4.21 -4.74 1.73
C PRO A 220 4.48 -4.31 3.18
N LEU A 221 5.50 -3.46 3.44
CA LEU A 221 5.71 -2.90 4.78
C LEU A 221 4.56 -1.95 5.17
N HIS A 222 4.14 -1.09 4.26
CA HIS A 222 2.99 -0.22 4.49
C HIS A 222 1.69 -1.03 4.68
N LEU A 223 1.54 -2.13 3.94
CA LEU A 223 0.42 -3.04 4.12
C LEU A 223 0.44 -3.71 5.51
N ALA A 224 1.62 -4.15 5.98
CA ALA A 224 1.80 -4.67 7.33
C ALA A 224 1.47 -3.62 8.41
N GLY A 225 1.77 -2.35 8.15
CA GLY A 225 1.42 -1.23 9.03
C GLY A 225 -0.09 -0.99 9.22
N THR A 226 -0.95 -1.68 8.46
CA THR A 226 -2.41 -1.70 8.66
C THR A 226 -2.89 -2.90 9.48
N THR A 227 -1.99 -3.67 10.07
CA THR A 227 -2.26 -4.86 10.89
C THR A 227 -1.63 -4.71 12.27
N ASP A 228 -1.92 -5.66 13.17
CA ASP A 228 -1.31 -5.74 14.51
C ASP A 228 -0.07 -6.65 14.54
N VAL A 229 0.46 -7.06 13.38
CA VAL A 229 1.64 -7.93 13.31
C VAL A 229 2.89 -7.22 13.82
N ASN A 230 3.78 -7.96 14.50
CA ASN A 230 5.11 -7.46 14.81
C ASN A 230 5.92 -7.27 13.51
N ILE A 231 6.58 -6.12 13.36
CA ILE A 231 7.36 -5.77 12.17
C ILE A 231 8.83 -5.59 12.57
N LEU A 232 9.74 -6.13 11.74
CA LEU A 232 11.18 -5.98 11.85
C LEU A 232 11.77 -5.54 10.51
#